data_113a5c9ea608f0580bb0a341d1a3a2bb
#
_entry.id   113a5c9ea608f0580bb0a341d1a3a2bb
#
_cell.length_a   1.000
_cell.length_b   1.000
_cell.length_c   1.000
_cell.angle_alpha   90.00
_cell.angle_beta   90.00
_cell.angle_gamma   90.00
#
_symmetry.space_group_name_H-M   'P 1'
#
loop_
_entity.id
_entity.type
_entity.pdbx_description
1 polymer ?
#
loop_
_entity_poly.entity_id
_entity_poly.type
_entity_poly.pdbx_seq_one_letter_code
_entity_poly.pdbx_strand_id
1 'polypeptide(L)'
;TEEIEILKSSENMKPDQKGDILSKAHLEELIQQVITEPFQEKYREFINMSTVTQRLEERETLSFTAQTVEGRWLTIIIVPQGYDKTGKLSTVLVANRDVTEEKEREIERDKNLRNALATAEHANRAKTAFLNNMSHDIRTPMNAIIGFTALATTHIGNTELVLDYLKKIHTSSQHLLSLIN
;
A
#
# COMPACT_ATOMS: atom_id res chain seq x y z
N THR A 1 -1.93 15.44 -41.20
CA THR A 1 -2.41 14.06 -41.03
C THR A 1 -1.42 13.38 -40.09
N GLU A 2 -1.88 13.03 -38.88
CA GLU A 2 -1.11 12.24 -37.92
C GLU A 2 -1.22 10.77 -38.38
N GLU A 3 -0.18 10.23 -38.95
CA GLU A 3 -0.09 8.87 -39.43
C GLU A 3 0.83 8.08 -38.50
N ILE A 4 0.37 6.94 -38.01
CA ILE A 4 1.17 6.03 -37.19
C ILE A 4 1.49 4.80 -38.04
N GLU A 5 2.79 4.63 -38.36
CA GLU A 5 3.28 3.45 -39.06
C GLU A 5 3.78 2.41 -38.09
N ILE A 6 3.31 1.17 -38.22
CA ILE A 6 3.78 0.06 -37.39
C ILE A 6 5.02 -0.56 -37.99
N LEU A 7 6.19 -0.26 -37.44
CA LEU A 7 7.49 -0.76 -37.92
C LEU A 7 7.79 -2.20 -37.47
N LYS A 8 7.28 -2.62 -36.30
CA LYS A 8 7.48 -3.98 -35.76
C LYS A 8 6.36 -4.34 -34.80
N SER A 9 5.68 -5.45 -35.03
CA SER A 9 4.73 -6.00 -34.05
C SER A 9 5.42 -7.03 -33.15
N SER A 10 4.97 -7.14 -31.88
CA SER A 10 5.33 -8.26 -31.00
C SER A 10 4.68 -9.55 -31.52
N GLU A 11 5.17 -10.74 -31.10
CA GLU A 11 4.68 -12.05 -31.55
C GLU A 11 3.16 -12.28 -31.39
N ASN A 12 2.49 -11.45 -30.58
CA ASN A 12 1.03 -11.53 -30.35
C ASN A 12 0.19 -10.56 -31.19
N MET A 13 0.79 -9.73 -32.03
CA MET A 13 0.08 -8.96 -33.04
C MET A 13 0.09 -9.74 -34.35
N LYS A 14 -1.08 -9.93 -34.98
CA LYS A 14 -1.19 -10.66 -36.25
C LYS A 14 -0.21 -10.10 -37.27
N PRO A 15 0.53 -10.94 -38.01
CA PRO A 15 1.61 -10.52 -38.94
C PRO A 15 1.16 -9.60 -40.07
N ASP A 16 -0.14 -9.48 -40.33
CA ASP A 16 -0.71 -8.77 -41.47
C ASP A 16 -0.73 -7.23 -41.32
N GLN A 17 -0.26 -6.70 -40.16
CA GLN A 17 -0.32 -5.26 -39.87
C GLN A 17 1.05 -4.55 -39.91
N LYS A 18 2.07 -5.16 -40.46
CA LYS A 18 3.37 -4.52 -40.62
C LYS A 18 3.31 -3.50 -41.78
N GLY A 19 3.43 -2.20 -41.46
CA GLY A 19 3.38 -1.14 -42.44
C GLY A 19 2.00 -0.49 -42.65
N ASP A 20 0.97 -0.92 -41.89
CA ASP A 20 -0.34 -0.28 -41.96
C ASP A 20 -0.37 1.06 -41.22
N ILE A 21 -0.87 2.07 -41.90
CA ILE A 21 -1.17 3.40 -41.32
C ILE A 21 -2.47 3.28 -40.51
N LEU A 22 -2.34 3.37 -39.18
CA LEU A 22 -3.51 3.34 -38.30
C LEU A 22 -4.29 4.65 -38.38
N SER A 23 -5.56 4.57 -38.84
CA SER A 23 -6.48 5.67 -38.73
C SER A 23 -6.88 5.94 -37.29
N LYS A 24 -7.28 7.16 -36.95
CA LYS A 24 -7.75 7.51 -35.60
C LYS A 24 -8.90 6.59 -35.13
N ALA A 25 -9.81 6.22 -36.05
CA ALA A 25 -10.91 5.30 -35.72
C ALA A 25 -10.42 3.90 -35.35
N HIS A 26 -9.44 3.39 -36.08
CA HIS A 26 -8.85 2.07 -35.79
C HIS A 26 -8.06 2.05 -34.47
N LEU A 27 -7.38 3.15 -34.13
CA LEU A 27 -6.70 3.30 -32.86
C LEU A 27 -7.70 3.28 -31.68
N GLU A 28 -8.83 3.96 -31.79
CA GLU A 28 -9.89 3.93 -30.76
C GLU A 28 -10.49 2.53 -30.58
N GLU A 29 -10.69 1.80 -31.66
CA GLU A 29 -11.16 0.42 -31.60
C GLU A 29 -10.15 -0.49 -30.90
N LEU A 30 -8.86 -0.37 -31.23
CA LEU A 30 -7.79 -1.11 -30.56
C LEU A 30 -7.71 -0.80 -29.05
N ILE A 31 -7.87 0.46 -28.67
CA ILE A 31 -7.88 0.84 -27.24
C ILE A 31 -9.00 0.13 -26.50
N GLN A 32 -10.21 0.12 -27.07
CA GLN A 32 -11.36 -0.53 -26.43
C GLN A 32 -11.21 -2.05 -26.35
N GLN A 33 -10.57 -2.67 -27.35
CA GLN A 33 -10.37 -4.11 -27.38
C GLN A 33 -9.22 -4.59 -26.50
N VAL A 34 -8.21 -3.77 -26.29
CA VAL A 34 -6.96 -4.21 -25.63
C VAL A 34 -6.84 -3.69 -24.20
N ILE A 35 -7.29 -2.46 -23.92
CA ILE A 35 -7.09 -1.80 -22.63
C ILE A 35 -8.36 -1.87 -21.77
N THR A 36 -8.24 -2.23 -20.49
CA THR A 36 -9.39 -2.24 -19.58
C THR A 36 -9.95 -0.84 -19.33
N GLU A 37 -11.26 -0.74 -19.13
CA GLU A 37 -12.01 0.51 -19.01
C GLU A 37 -11.39 1.56 -18.07
N PRO A 38 -10.92 1.23 -16.86
CA PRO A 38 -10.33 2.22 -15.94
C PRO A 38 -9.10 2.95 -16.49
N PHE A 39 -8.43 2.38 -17.50
CA PHE A 39 -7.21 2.94 -18.10
C PHE A 39 -7.44 3.61 -19.44
N GLN A 40 -8.59 3.41 -20.10
CA GLN A 40 -8.82 3.86 -21.48
C GLN A 40 -8.74 5.37 -21.62
N GLU A 41 -9.37 6.15 -20.74
CA GLU A 41 -9.35 7.61 -20.82
C GLU A 41 -7.93 8.18 -20.68
N LYS A 42 -7.19 7.72 -19.64
CA LYS A 42 -5.80 8.13 -19.42
C LYS A 42 -4.88 7.68 -20.56
N TYR A 43 -5.16 6.53 -21.15
CA TYR A 43 -4.40 6.04 -22.29
C TYR A 43 -4.64 6.90 -23.54
N ARG A 44 -5.88 7.35 -23.81
CA ARG A 44 -6.18 8.30 -24.89
C ARG A 44 -5.42 9.63 -24.71
N GLU A 45 -5.41 10.16 -23.51
CA GLU A 45 -4.63 11.36 -23.18
C GLU A 45 -3.12 11.13 -23.39
N PHE A 46 -2.65 9.96 -22.97
CA PHE A 46 -1.22 9.59 -23.06
C PHE A 46 -0.74 9.55 -24.51
N ILE A 47 -1.50 8.94 -25.43
CA ILE A 47 -1.16 8.80 -26.84
C ILE A 47 -1.59 9.99 -27.72
N ASN A 48 -2.15 11.05 -27.14
CA ASN A 48 -2.58 12.23 -27.89
C ASN A 48 -1.37 12.95 -28.47
N MET A 49 -1.12 12.73 -29.77
CA MET A 49 0.07 13.24 -30.49
C MET A 49 0.13 14.77 -30.51
N SER A 50 -1.00 15.47 -30.43
CA SER A 50 -0.99 16.93 -30.35
C SER A 50 -0.32 17.49 -29.09
N THR A 51 -0.24 16.70 -28.03
CA THR A 51 0.41 17.06 -26.75
C THR A 51 1.73 16.37 -26.51
N VAL A 52 2.02 15.26 -27.23
CA VAL A 52 3.24 14.47 -27.07
C VAL A 52 4.49 15.29 -27.29
N THR A 53 4.52 16.14 -28.32
CA THR A 53 5.66 17.01 -28.64
C THR A 53 6.02 17.90 -27.44
N GLN A 54 5.05 18.63 -26.91
CA GLN A 54 5.27 19.51 -25.76
C GLN A 54 5.70 18.74 -24.50
N ARG A 55 5.14 17.56 -24.26
CA ARG A 55 5.45 16.73 -23.11
C ARG A 55 6.84 16.10 -23.20
N LEU A 56 7.34 15.86 -24.42
CA LEU A 56 8.70 15.38 -24.68
C LEU A 56 9.76 16.49 -24.64
N GLU A 57 9.39 17.78 -24.76
CA GLU A 57 10.31 18.90 -24.51
C GLU A 57 10.74 18.97 -23.04
N GLU A 58 9.88 18.54 -22.11
CA GLU A 58 10.13 18.51 -20.67
C GLU A 58 10.74 17.20 -20.18
N ARG A 59 10.65 16.12 -20.97
CA ARG A 59 11.05 14.75 -20.59
C ARG A 59 11.65 14.01 -21.77
N GLU A 60 12.71 13.27 -21.51
CA GLU A 60 13.37 12.44 -22.54
C GLU A 60 12.47 11.31 -23.05
N THR A 61 11.56 10.81 -22.23
CA THR A 61 10.61 9.73 -22.58
C THR A 61 9.29 9.93 -21.85
N LEU A 62 8.20 9.45 -22.47
CA LEU A 62 6.93 9.32 -21.80
C LEU A 62 6.61 7.84 -21.59
N SER A 63 6.07 7.48 -20.44
CA SER A 63 5.65 6.11 -20.17
C SER A 63 4.29 6.07 -19.48
N PHE A 64 3.50 5.04 -19.79
CA PHE A 64 2.21 4.78 -19.20
C PHE A 64 2.02 3.28 -19.03
N THR A 65 1.56 2.87 -17.85
CA THR A 65 1.30 1.45 -17.56
C THR A 65 -0.20 1.24 -17.43
N ALA A 66 -0.73 0.26 -18.18
CA ALA A 66 -2.14 -0.10 -18.19
C ALA A 66 -2.32 -1.62 -18.10
N GLN A 67 -3.49 -2.03 -17.64
CA GLN A 67 -3.89 -3.43 -17.67
C GLN A 67 -4.70 -3.71 -18.93
N THR A 68 -4.37 -4.82 -19.60
CA THR A 68 -5.13 -5.31 -20.76
C THR A 68 -6.37 -6.09 -20.33
N VAL A 69 -7.32 -6.24 -21.25
CA VAL A 69 -8.53 -7.05 -21.04
C VAL A 69 -8.21 -8.52 -20.78
N GLU A 70 -7.03 -9.00 -21.21
CA GLU A 70 -6.49 -10.34 -20.92
C GLU A 70 -5.84 -10.44 -19.53
N GLY A 71 -5.82 -9.35 -18.75
CA GLY A 71 -5.24 -9.30 -17.40
C GLY A 71 -3.75 -9.02 -17.36
N ARG A 72 -3.06 -8.88 -18.50
CA ARG A 72 -1.63 -8.53 -18.55
C ARG A 72 -1.40 -7.04 -18.26
N TRP A 73 -0.24 -6.70 -17.73
CA TRP A 73 0.20 -5.34 -17.53
C TRP A 73 1.22 -4.94 -18.59
N LEU A 74 0.93 -3.89 -19.33
CA LEU A 74 1.81 -3.36 -20.35
C LEU A 74 2.27 -1.95 -19.98
N THR A 75 3.57 -1.68 -20.08
CA THR A 75 4.11 -0.32 -20.08
C THR A 75 4.35 0.11 -21.52
N ILE A 76 3.65 1.15 -21.92
CA ILE A 76 3.80 1.81 -23.21
C ILE A 76 4.79 2.95 -23.04
N ILE A 77 5.79 3.04 -23.93
CA ILE A 77 6.85 4.01 -23.86
C ILE A 77 6.87 4.79 -25.19
N ILE A 78 6.89 6.10 -25.12
CA ILE A 78 7.04 6.98 -26.27
C ILE A 78 8.41 7.66 -26.16
N VAL A 79 9.22 7.51 -27.20
CA VAL A 79 10.59 8.06 -27.29
C VAL A 79 10.69 8.93 -28.53
N PRO A 80 11.32 10.13 -28.46
CA PRO A 80 11.59 10.93 -29.64
C PRO A 80 12.60 10.22 -30.53
N GLN A 81 12.32 10.14 -31.83
CA GLN A 81 13.18 9.44 -32.79
C GLN A 81 13.77 10.36 -33.85
N GLY A 82 13.00 11.30 -34.36
CA GLY A 82 13.44 12.16 -35.46
C GLY A 82 12.93 13.59 -35.32
N TYR A 83 13.71 14.51 -35.84
CA TYR A 83 13.40 15.93 -35.89
C TYR A 83 13.41 16.43 -37.34
N ASP A 84 12.58 17.38 -37.65
CA ASP A 84 12.54 18.02 -38.94
C ASP A 84 13.71 19.03 -39.10
N LYS A 85 13.78 19.65 -40.28
CA LYS A 85 14.83 20.64 -40.59
C LYS A 85 14.79 21.90 -39.73
N THR A 86 13.68 22.13 -39.00
CA THR A 86 13.49 23.26 -38.08
C THR A 86 13.82 22.89 -36.63
N GLY A 87 14.18 21.63 -36.36
CA GLY A 87 14.45 21.10 -35.02
C GLY A 87 13.18 20.69 -34.27
N LYS A 88 12.01 20.67 -34.92
CA LYS A 88 10.76 20.22 -34.31
C LYS A 88 10.64 18.71 -34.40
N LEU A 89 10.14 18.07 -33.34
CA LEU A 89 9.87 16.63 -33.31
C LEU A 89 8.96 16.21 -34.44
N SER A 90 9.40 15.28 -35.28
CA SER A 90 8.66 14.79 -36.46
C SER A 90 8.25 13.32 -36.33
N THR A 91 9.02 12.54 -35.56
CA THR A 91 8.80 11.09 -35.44
C THR A 91 9.03 10.64 -34.02
N VAL A 92 8.14 9.78 -33.51
CA VAL A 92 8.27 9.12 -32.21
C VAL A 92 8.28 7.61 -32.42
N LEU A 93 9.01 6.91 -31.55
CA LEU A 93 8.92 5.46 -31.42
C LEU A 93 7.99 5.14 -30.24
N VAL A 94 7.01 4.28 -30.50
CA VAL A 94 6.14 3.74 -29.45
C VAL A 94 6.52 2.27 -29.23
N ALA A 95 6.92 1.93 -28.02
CA ALA A 95 7.30 0.59 -27.64
C ALA A 95 6.39 0.08 -26.50
N ASN A 96 6.17 -1.23 -26.48
CA ASN A 96 5.43 -1.91 -25.41
C ASN A 96 6.38 -2.85 -24.66
N ARG A 97 6.25 -2.86 -23.33
CA ARG A 97 6.93 -3.83 -22.47
C ARG A 97 5.90 -4.53 -21.61
N ASP A 98 5.90 -5.85 -21.61
CA ASP A 98 5.13 -6.65 -20.66
C ASP A 98 5.81 -6.56 -19.29
N VAL A 99 5.05 -6.10 -18.29
CA VAL A 99 5.49 -5.92 -16.90
C VAL A 99 4.56 -6.65 -15.94
N THR A 100 3.87 -7.68 -16.42
CA THR A 100 2.86 -8.43 -15.65
C THR A 100 3.48 -9.04 -14.40
N GLU A 101 4.59 -9.76 -14.52
CA GLU A 101 5.25 -10.39 -13.39
C GLU A 101 5.77 -9.37 -12.35
N GLU A 102 6.28 -8.22 -12.81
CA GLU A 102 6.73 -7.15 -11.93
C GLU A 102 5.56 -6.56 -11.15
N LYS A 103 4.43 -6.33 -11.84
CA LYS A 103 3.21 -5.78 -11.23
C LYS A 103 2.54 -6.76 -10.27
N GLU A 104 2.44 -8.02 -10.61
CA GLU A 104 1.91 -9.05 -9.72
C GLU A 104 2.75 -9.18 -8.45
N ARG A 105 4.08 -9.16 -8.57
CA ARG A 105 4.99 -9.16 -7.43
C ARG A 105 4.85 -7.90 -6.55
N GLU A 106 4.65 -6.73 -7.16
CA GLU A 106 4.41 -5.48 -6.44
C GLU A 106 3.10 -5.56 -5.65
N ILE A 107 2.01 -5.97 -6.29
CA ILE A 107 0.68 -6.13 -5.66
C ILE A 107 0.73 -7.13 -4.50
N GLU A 108 1.39 -8.27 -4.69
CA GLU A 108 1.52 -9.29 -3.66
C GLU A 108 2.37 -8.80 -2.46
N ARG A 109 3.45 -8.05 -2.72
CA ARG A 109 4.25 -7.41 -1.67
C ARG A 109 3.44 -6.41 -0.87
N ASP A 110 2.67 -5.55 -1.54
CA ASP A 110 1.82 -4.56 -0.89
C ASP A 110 0.75 -5.23 -0.02
N LYS A 111 0.13 -6.29 -0.52
CA LYS A 111 -0.84 -7.10 0.22
C LYS A 111 -0.22 -7.71 1.47
N ASN A 112 0.95 -8.32 1.34
CA ASN A 112 1.67 -8.96 2.45
C ASN A 112 2.10 -7.92 3.49
N LEU A 113 2.57 -6.75 3.06
CA LEU A 113 2.94 -5.65 3.95
C LEU A 113 1.74 -5.13 4.74
N ARG A 114 0.59 -4.93 4.09
CA ARG A 114 -0.65 -4.49 4.75
C ARG A 114 -1.12 -5.52 5.78
N ASN A 115 -1.06 -6.81 5.44
CA ASN A 115 -1.44 -7.89 6.36
C ASN A 115 -0.50 -7.96 7.58
N ALA A 116 0.81 -7.84 7.36
CA ALA A 116 1.80 -7.82 8.44
C ALA A 116 1.60 -6.61 9.36
N LEU A 117 1.33 -5.42 8.80
CA LEU A 117 1.04 -4.21 9.56
C LEU A 117 -0.22 -4.38 10.43
N ALA A 118 -1.32 -4.86 9.84
CA ALA A 118 -2.56 -5.11 10.57
C ALA A 118 -2.37 -6.10 11.72
N THR A 119 -1.61 -7.17 11.50
CA THR A 119 -1.28 -8.16 12.55
C THR A 119 -0.45 -7.54 13.68
N ALA A 120 0.57 -6.74 13.34
CA ALA A 120 1.41 -6.05 14.31
C ALA A 120 0.62 -5.03 15.15
N GLU A 121 -0.28 -4.26 14.51
CA GLU A 121 -1.16 -3.33 15.21
C GLU A 121 -2.10 -4.06 16.19
N HIS A 122 -2.67 -5.18 15.76
CA HIS A 122 -3.56 -5.99 16.60
C HIS A 122 -2.81 -6.52 17.83
N ALA A 123 -1.61 -7.07 17.64
CA ALA A 123 -0.75 -7.54 18.71
C ALA A 123 -0.36 -6.41 19.68
N ASN A 124 -0.05 -5.22 19.15
CA ASN A 124 0.30 -4.05 19.97
C ASN A 124 -0.87 -3.54 20.81
N ARG A 125 -2.07 -3.49 20.22
CA ARG A 125 -3.31 -3.13 20.96
C ARG A 125 -3.60 -4.14 22.08
N ALA A 126 -3.50 -5.44 21.79
CA ALA A 126 -3.69 -6.49 22.78
C ALA A 126 -2.66 -6.39 23.92
N LYS A 127 -1.38 -6.14 23.59
CA LYS A 127 -0.31 -5.91 24.57
C LYS A 127 -0.61 -4.68 25.45
N THR A 128 -1.04 -3.57 24.86
CA THR A 128 -1.36 -2.35 25.62
C THR A 128 -2.55 -2.56 26.56
N ALA A 129 -3.62 -3.20 26.07
CA ALA A 129 -4.76 -3.56 26.89
C ALA A 129 -4.39 -4.48 28.05
N PHE A 130 -3.57 -5.49 27.78
CA PHE A 130 -3.06 -6.40 28.79
C PHE A 130 -2.25 -5.66 29.87
N LEU A 131 -1.31 -4.80 29.48
CA LEU A 131 -0.50 -4.02 30.43
C LEU A 131 -1.35 -3.06 31.28
N ASN A 132 -2.38 -2.42 30.69
CA ASN A 132 -3.28 -1.53 31.41
C ASN A 132 -4.12 -2.30 32.44
N ASN A 133 -4.67 -3.45 32.07
CA ASN A 133 -5.43 -4.30 32.98
C ASN A 133 -4.54 -4.82 34.11
N MET A 134 -3.36 -5.34 33.79
CA MET A 134 -2.39 -5.81 34.78
C MET A 134 -1.98 -4.70 35.75
N SER A 135 -1.75 -3.48 35.25
CA SER A 135 -1.42 -2.33 36.10
C SER A 135 -2.54 -1.99 37.08
N HIS A 136 -3.81 -2.08 36.63
CA HIS A 136 -4.97 -1.87 37.49
C HIS A 136 -5.08 -2.96 38.55
N ASP A 137 -4.94 -4.23 38.14
CA ASP A 137 -5.11 -5.38 39.02
C ASP A 137 -3.99 -5.49 40.08
N ILE A 138 -2.78 -5.01 39.75
CA ILE A 138 -1.68 -4.88 40.69
C ILE A 138 -1.89 -3.70 41.66
N ARG A 139 -2.38 -2.55 41.16
CA ARG A 139 -2.56 -1.33 41.96
C ARG A 139 -3.58 -1.51 43.09
N THR A 140 -4.66 -2.23 42.83
CA THR A 140 -5.74 -2.43 43.81
C THR A 140 -5.24 -3.11 45.11
N PRO A 141 -4.63 -4.30 45.09
CA PRO A 141 -4.11 -4.92 46.30
C PRO A 141 -2.93 -4.14 46.92
N MET A 142 -2.09 -3.49 46.10
CA MET A 142 -1.00 -2.64 46.63
C MET A 142 -1.57 -1.47 47.45
N ASN A 143 -2.57 -0.76 46.95
CA ASN A 143 -3.21 0.32 47.69
C ASN A 143 -3.87 -0.15 48.98
N ALA A 144 -4.48 -1.35 48.96
CA ALA A 144 -5.04 -1.95 50.14
C ALA A 144 -3.96 -2.28 51.20
N ILE A 145 -2.81 -2.85 50.78
CA ILE A 145 -1.68 -3.09 51.68
C ILE A 145 -1.18 -1.80 52.29
N ILE A 146 -0.94 -0.76 51.48
CA ILE A 146 -0.45 0.57 51.95
C ILE A 146 -1.47 1.18 52.93
N GLY A 147 -2.76 1.18 52.56
CA GLY A 147 -3.84 1.77 53.37
C GLY A 147 -4.00 1.06 54.74
N PHE A 148 -4.05 -0.27 54.75
CA PHE A 148 -4.17 -1.04 56.00
C PHE A 148 -2.91 -0.95 56.85
N THR A 149 -1.72 -0.82 56.27
CA THR A 149 -0.49 -0.59 57.00
C THR A 149 -0.51 0.76 57.72
N ALA A 150 -0.95 1.84 57.06
CA ALA A 150 -1.12 3.14 57.65
C ALA A 150 -2.14 3.14 58.78
N LEU A 151 -3.30 2.47 58.59
CA LEU A 151 -4.31 2.32 59.63
C LEU A 151 -3.81 1.52 60.82
N ALA A 152 -3.08 0.43 60.64
CA ALA A 152 -2.49 -0.36 61.73
C ALA A 152 -1.52 0.47 62.55
N THR A 153 -0.69 1.30 61.93
CA THR A 153 0.24 2.21 62.56
C THR A 153 -0.48 3.26 63.42
N THR A 154 -1.58 3.80 62.92
CA THR A 154 -2.34 4.84 63.65
C THR A 154 -3.11 4.25 64.86
N HIS A 155 -3.49 2.99 64.80
CA HIS A 155 -4.28 2.33 65.84
C HIS A 155 -3.46 1.31 66.69
N ILE A 156 -2.17 1.51 66.82
CA ILE A 156 -1.23 0.55 67.43
C ILE A 156 -1.60 0.20 68.90
N GLY A 157 -2.35 1.04 69.59
CA GLY A 157 -2.86 0.79 70.93
C GLY A 157 -4.09 -0.11 70.97
N ASN A 158 -4.72 -0.45 69.83
CA ASN A 158 -5.90 -1.30 69.74
C ASN A 158 -5.51 -2.62 69.06
N THR A 159 -5.18 -3.63 69.83
CA THR A 159 -4.68 -4.92 69.34
C THR A 159 -5.69 -5.62 68.40
N GLU A 160 -6.99 -5.50 68.66
CA GLU A 160 -8.04 -6.17 67.86
C GLU A 160 -8.09 -5.56 66.45
N LEU A 161 -8.11 -4.20 66.33
CA LEU A 161 -8.04 -3.51 65.06
C LEU A 161 -6.76 -3.78 64.27
N VAL A 162 -5.62 -3.79 64.94
CA VAL A 162 -4.34 -4.08 64.32
C VAL A 162 -4.31 -5.51 63.76
N LEU A 163 -4.83 -6.49 64.46
CA LEU A 163 -4.92 -7.87 63.98
C LEU A 163 -5.85 -7.98 62.74
N ASP A 164 -6.94 -7.25 62.71
CA ASP A 164 -7.84 -7.22 61.53
C ASP A 164 -7.15 -6.61 60.33
N TYR A 165 -6.43 -5.48 60.47
CA TYR A 165 -5.68 -4.87 59.38
C TYR A 165 -4.54 -5.81 58.88
N LEU A 166 -3.84 -6.49 59.75
CA LEU A 166 -2.79 -7.46 59.35
C LEU A 166 -3.38 -8.63 58.53
N LYS A 167 -4.56 -9.12 58.90
CA LYS A 167 -5.26 -10.17 58.09
C LYS A 167 -5.59 -9.65 56.69
N LYS A 168 -6.10 -8.39 56.57
CA LYS A 168 -6.42 -7.78 55.28
C LYS A 168 -5.18 -7.54 54.41
N ILE A 169 -4.06 -7.14 55.03
CA ILE A 169 -2.76 -7.02 54.35
C ILE A 169 -2.33 -8.39 53.82
N HIS A 170 -2.40 -9.42 54.64
CA HIS A 170 -2.03 -10.78 54.24
C HIS A 170 -2.86 -11.27 53.03
N THR A 171 -4.19 -11.10 53.08
CA THR A 171 -5.08 -11.48 51.98
C THR A 171 -4.76 -10.73 50.71
N SER A 172 -4.52 -9.41 50.80
CA SER A 172 -4.16 -8.59 49.63
C SER A 172 -2.81 -8.98 49.03
N SER A 173 -1.84 -9.35 49.89
CA SER A 173 -0.53 -9.84 49.47
C SER A 173 -0.61 -11.19 48.75
N GLN A 174 -1.44 -12.11 49.24
CA GLN A 174 -1.68 -13.40 48.58
C GLN A 174 -2.35 -13.21 47.23
N HIS A 175 -3.32 -12.27 47.13
CA HIS A 175 -3.96 -11.93 45.87
C HIS A 175 -2.94 -11.36 44.85
N LEU A 176 -2.08 -10.43 45.29
CA LEU A 176 -1.03 -9.88 44.44
C LEU A 176 -0.05 -10.97 43.95
N LEU A 177 0.34 -11.90 44.83
CA LEU A 177 1.20 -13.01 44.44
C LEU A 177 0.58 -13.93 43.41
N SER A 178 -0.75 -14.17 43.50
CA SER A 178 -1.48 -15.00 42.54
C SER A 178 -1.64 -14.33 41.15
N LEU A 179 -1.50 -13.01 41.04
CA LEU A 179 -1.54 -12.29 39.76
C LEU A 179 -0.17 -12.33 39.04
N ILE A 180 0.91 -12.61 39.74
CA ILE A 180 2.28 -12.61 39.20
C ILE A 180 2.73 -14.03 38.80
N ASN A 181 2.16 -15.07 39.39
CA ASN A 181 2.40 -16.48 39.06
C ASN A 181 1.43 -16.99 37.99
#